data_d9d3b297faf80b0469f72a02b9d2222f
#
_entry.id   d9d3b297faf80b0469f72a02b9d2222f
#
_cell.length_a   1.000
_cell.length_b   1.000
_cell.length_c   1.000
_cell.angle_alpha   90.00
_cell.angle_beta   90.00
_cell.angle_gamma   90.00
#
_symmetry.space_group_name_H-M   'P 1'
#
loop_
_entity.id
_entity.type
_entity.pdbx_description
1 polymer ?
#
loop_
_entity_poly.entity_id
_entity_poly.type
_entity_poly.pdbx_seq_one_letter_code
_entity_poly.pdbx_strand_id
1 'polypeptide(L)'
;MSEANKILIRAAAESNVGNARGNNEDNVYFNGDYITPRNINRPFAIKTGEYTDINIFAVFDGMGRNNTGSFASLVAATRLDSLADRISFDPDVTPDDAVLEYMQETNELIRDQRRETGGVRTASTMALLIIEHGNAHVYNVGDSRVYLYRDKQLVKLSRDHVAVEGQKSVALTEDGIRHGRITKFLGMNSREGKMEPYRAKPFKVKKGDKFLLCSDGVSDQLDEDELTVCLGKRKDPFGHTNELMALSMSDDSDDNVSAIVVEAIEPGIHITQNMIMVTLGCLVMLFGVAVGFVFGWLVGSTSSEYEGLDDYDNNYFNSSIVKVTSGSDLVSATTDVGNVSSVIPTTVPKKDDTSSEEIEYTIYNLTLRQNNDITLKKGKSVTLSVEINPDNVPQSYIKWSSDNEKVATVDENGKVKAIKHGQATITATAGNSNISVSCLIRVP
;
A
#
# COMPACT_ATOMS: atom_id res chain seq x y z
N MET A 1 16.78 -17.02 -5.74
CA MET A 1 15.39 -17.44 -6.04
C MET A 1 15.05 -16.88 -7.40
N SER A 2 14.48 -17.67 -8.31
CA SER A 2 14.08 -17.17 -9.64
C SER A 2 12.93 -16.18 -9.49
N GLU A 3 12.92 -15.09 -10.27
CA GLU A 3 11.89 -14.04 -10.29
C GLU A 3 10.45 -14.54 -10.55
N ALA A 4 10.30 -15.78 -10.98
CA ALA A 4 9.04 -16.39 -11.40
C ALA A 4 8.04 -16.70 -10.27
N ASN A 5 8.37 -16.44 -8.99
CA ASN A 5 7.51 -16.78 -7.84
C ASN A 5 7.33 -15.63 -6.84
N LYS A 6 7.54 -14.39 -7.26
CA LYS A 6 7.25 -13.22 -6.40
C LYS A 6 5.73 -12.99 -6.38
N ILE A 7 5.14 -12.99 -5.20
CA ILE A 7 3.74 -12.60 -4.99
C ILE A 7 3.74 -11.11 -4.63
N LEU A 8 2.96 -10.33 -5.35
CA LEU A 8 2.72 -8.92 -5.05
C LEU A 8 1.51 -8.84 -4.12
N ILE A 9 1.58 -7.96 -3.12
CA ILE A 9 0.48 -7.73 -2.19
C ILE A 9 -0.19 -6.40 -2.53
N ARG A 10 -1.51 -6.44 -2.72
CA ARG A 10 -2.38 -5.26 -2.69
C ARG A 10 -3.21 -5.33 -1.42
N ALA A 11 -3.36 -4.21 -0.75
CA ALA A 11 -4.16 -4.18 0.47
C ALA A 11 -4.90 -2.85 0.60
N ALA A 12 -5.95 -2.84 1.39
CA ALA A 12 -6.63 -1.64 1.85
C ALA A 12 -7.13 -1.85 3.27
N ALA A 13 -7.13 -0.78 4.05
CA ALA A 13 -7.65 -0.74 5.40
C ALA A 13 -8.65 0.39 5.53
N GLU A 14 -9.70 0.18 6.28
CA GLU A 14 -10.65 1.20 6.71
C GLU A 14 -11.00 1.00 8.18
N SER A 15 -11.19 2.12 8.90
CA SER A 15 -11.64 2.15 10.28
C SER A 15 -12.58 3.34 10.50
N ASN A 16 -13.65 3.12 11.24
CA ASN A 16 -14.67 4.11 11.52
C ASN A 16 -15.17 3.99 12.96
N VAL A 17 -15.56 5.13 13.54
CA VAL A 17 -16.13 5.19 14.89
C VAL A 17 -17.46 4.45 15.02
N GLY A 18 -18.12 4.14 13.89
CA GLY A 18 -19.48 3.57 13.88
C GLY A 18 -20.55 4.61 14.15
N ASN A 19 -21.79 4.15 14.33
CA ASN A 19 -22.97 5.01 14.46
C ASN A 19 -23.31 5.41 15.90
N ALA A 20 -22.90 4.62 16.90
CA ALA A 20 -23.31 4.79 18.29
C ALA A 20 -22.19 5.24 19.23
N ARG A 21 -20.92 4.95 18.91
CA ARG A 21 -19.77 5.31 19.76
C ARG A 21 -19.39 6.78 19.60
N GLY A 22 -18.96 7.42 20.70
CA GLY A 22 -18.45 8.79 20.67
C GLY A 22 -16.98 8.89 20.23
N ASN A 23 -16.22 7.80 20.39
CA ASN A 23 -14.80 7.70 20.05
C ASN A 23 -14.49 6.37 19.36
N ASN A 24 -13.51 6.39 18.48
CA ASN A 24 -12.94 5.18 17.93
C ASN A 24 -11.88 4.66 18.90
N GLU A 25 -12.08 3.47 19.46
CA GLU A 25 -11.11 2.77 20.28
C GLU A 25 -10.34 1.70 19.49
N ASP A 26 -10.77 1.42 18.25
CA ASP A 26 -10.04 0.57 17.31
C ASP A 26 -8.79 1.26 16.80
N ASN A 27 -7.81 0.45 16.40
CA ASN A 27 -6.67 0.88 15.61
C ASN A 27 -6.32 -0.18 14.56
N VAL A 28 -5.63 0.26 13.54
CA VAL A 28 -5.08 -0.63 12.51
C VAL A 28 -3.58 -0.37 12.39
N TYR A 29 -2.84 -1.40 11.97
CA TYR A 29 -1.46 -1.26 11.51
C TYR A 29 -1.37 -1.78 10.08
N PHE A 30 -0.76 -0.97 9.22
CA PHE A 30 -0.74 -1.21 7.79
C PHE A 30 0.66 -0.84 7.23
N ASN A 31 1.62 -1.77 7.33
CA ASN A 31 3.00 -1.58 6.86
C ASN A 31 3.67 -0.27 7.33
N GLY A 32 3.54 0.09 8.61
CA GLY A 32 4.09 1.31 9.19
C GLY A 32 3.07 2.44 9.40
N ASP A 33 1.91 2.38 8.74
CA ASP A 33 0.82 3.33 8.96
C ASP A 33 -0.16 2.83 10.02
N TYR A 34 -0.69 3.75 10.85
CA TYR A 34 -1.69 3.48 11.89
C TYR A 34 -2.51 4.73 12.21
N ILE A 35 -3.61 4.55 12.94
CA ILE A 35 -4.47 5.67 13.34
C ILE A 35 -3.82 6.43 14.49
N THR A 36 -3.46 7.69 14.23
CA THR A 36 -2.87 8.57 15.25
C THR A 36 -3.95 9.23 16.13
N PRO A 37 -3.62 9.74 17.34
CA PRO A 37 -4.58 10.43 18.19
C PRO A 37 -5.30 11.62 17.53
N ARG A 38 -4.70 12.24 16.51
CA ARG A 38 -5.31 13.34 15.75
C ARG A 38 -6.42 12.87 14.82
N ASN A 39 -6.35 11.64 14.38
CA ASN A 39 -7.26 11.05 13.37
C ASN A 39 -8.20 10.00 13.96
N ILE A 40 -8.13 9.74 15.27
CA ILE A 40 -8.82 8.62 15.90
C ILE A 40 -10.35 8.61 15.69
N ASN A 41 -10.97 9.77 15.62
CA ASN A 41 -12.42 9.90 15.39
C ASN A 41 -12.77 10.31 13.95
N ARG A 42 -11.83 10.17 13.02
CA ARG A 42 -12.06 10.42 11.59
C ARG A 42 -12.04 9.08 10.84
N PRO A 43 -12.86 8.93 9.81
CA PRO A 43 -12.74 7.78 8.93
C PRO A 43 -11.30 7.68 8.43
N PHE A 44 -10.69 6.52 8.65
CA PHE A 44 -9.35 6.21 8.19
C PHE A 44 -9.46 5.24 7.03
N ALA A 45 -8.81 5.54 5.91
CA ALA A 45 -8.72 4.65 4.77
C ALA A 45 -7.33 4.77 4.13
N ILE A 46 -6.70 3.64 3.86
CA ILE A 46 -5.40 3.54 3.20
C ILE A 46 -5.37 2.36 2.24
N LYS A 47 -4.60 2.47 1.17
CA LYS A 47 -4.36 1.38 0.23
C LYS A 47 -2.93 1.38 -0.28
N THR A 48 -2.41 0.20 -0.58
CA THR A 48 -1.09 0.01 -1.22
C THR A 48 -1.15 -1.01 -2.34
N GLY A 49 -0.20 -0.95 -3.25
CA GLY A 49 0.03 -1.92 -4.32
C GLY A 49 1.52 -2.22 -4.51
N GLU A 50 2.34 -1.90 -3.51
CA GLU A 50 3.79 -2.05 -3.59
C GLU A 50 4.23 -3.45 -3.16
N TYR A 51 5.35 -3.90 -3.75
CA TYR A 51 5.99 -5.14 -3.37
C TYR A 51 6.97 -4.89 -2.24
N THR A 52 6.78 -5.59 -1.11
CA THR A 52 7.75 -5.67 -0.02
C THR A 52 8.00 -7.12 0.33
N ASP A 53 9.22 -7.47 0.75
CA ASP A 53 9.55 -8.83 1.16
C ASP A 53 8.82 -9.23 2.44
N ILE A 54 8.49 -8.25 3.27
CA ILE A 54 7.73 -8.39 4.51
C ILE A 54 6.56 -7.40 4.49
N ASN A 55 5.36 -7.90 4.76
CA ASN A 55 4.15 -7.10 4.93
C ASN A 55 3.53 -7.44 6.27
N ILE A 56 3.13 -6.43 7.02
CA ILE A 56 2.53 -6.57 8.35
C ILE A 56 1.24 -5.78 8.40
N PHE A 57 0.16 -6.50 8.75
CA PHE A 57 -1.18 -5.94 8.88
C PHE A 57 -1.77 -6.39 10.22
N ALA A 58 -2.38 -5.47 10.95
CA ALA A 58 -3.07 -5.82 12.18
C ALA A 58 -4.30 -4.96 12.43
N VAL A 59 -5.28 -5.54 13.12
CA VAL A 59 -6.44 -4.85 13.69
C VAL A 59 -6.39 -5.01 15.20
N PHE A 60 -6.66 -3.92 15.92
CA PHE A 60 -6.67 -3.82 17.36
C PHE A 60 -7.98 -3.18 17.80
N ASP A 61 -8.78 -3.90 18.56
CA ASP A 61 -9.96 -3.36 19.23
C ASP A 61 -9.58 -2.99 20.66
N GLY A 62 -9.72 -1.71 20.97
CA GLY A 62 -9.36 -1.15 22.27
C GLY A 62 -10.51 -1.17 23.26
N MET A 63 -10.27 -1.75 24.41
CA MET A 63 -11.26 -1.89 25.48
C MET A 63 -10.88 -1.11 26.71
N GLY A 64 -11.76 -0.24 27.18
CA GLY A 64 -11.49 0.53 28.40
C GLY A 64 -12.63 1.44 28.82
N ARG A 65 -12.48 2.06 29.99
CA ARG A 65 -13.35 3.18 30.43
C ARG A 65 -12.63 4.49 30.18
N ASN A 66 -13.38 5.58 29.96
CA ASN A 66 -12.82 6.91 29.77
C ASN A 66 -11.78 6.99 28.61
N ASN A 67 -12.04 6.34 27.49
CA ASN A 67 -11.18 6.30 26.31
C ASN A 67 -9.80 5.64 26.53
N THR A 68 -9.66 4.79 27.56
CA THR A 68 -8.39 4.08 27.76
C THR A 68 -8.20 2.92 26.77
N GLY A 69 -9.24 2.48 26.09
CA GLY A 69 -9.17 1.51 24.98
C GLY A 69 -8.36 2.06 23.83
N SER A 70 -8.62 3.31 23.41
CA SER A 70 -7.88 3.95 22.32
C SER A 70 -6.38 4.10 22.62
N PHE A 71 -6.00 4.26 23.90
CA PHE A 71 -4.59 4.22 24.29
C PHE A 71 -4.00 2.82 24.10
N ALA A 72 -4.71 1.75 24.50
CA ALA A 72 -4.21 0.39 24.39
C ALA A 72 -4.02 -0.04 22.92
N SER A 73 -5.01 0.23 22.07
CA SER A 73 -4.93 -0.08 20.64
C SER A 73 -3.84 0.75 19.93
N LEU A 74 -3.65 2.02 20.32
CA LEU A 74 -2.59 2.87 19.79
C LEU A 74 -1.19 2.34 20.19
N VAL A 75 -0.98 1.99 21.46
CA VAL A 75 0.30 1.41 21.92
C VAL A 75 0.57 0.12 21.16
N ALA A 76 -0.43 -0.74 21.01
CA ALA A 76 -0.30 -1.99 20.25
C ALA A 76 0.08 -1.73 18.79
N ALA A 77 -0.56 -0.78 18.12
CA ALA A 77 -0.24 -0.43 16.74
C ALA A 77 1.17 0.15 16.60
N THR A 78 1.54 1.15 17.40
CA THR A 78 2.84 1.84 17.28
C THR A 78 4.04 0.94 17.57
N ARG A 79 3.88 -0.07 18.40
CA ARG A 79 4.97 -1.02 18.73
C ARG A 79 5.25 -2.04 17.62
N LEU A 80 4.38 -2.18 16.62
CA LEU A 80 4.62 -3.07 15.48
C LEU A 80 5.76 -2.61 14.57
N ASP A 81 6.16 -1.33 14.58
CA ASP A 81 7.33 -0.87 13.84
C ASP A 81 8.60 -1.60 14.30
N SER A 82 8.79 -1.77 15.62
CA SER A 82 9.94 -2.49 16.17
C SER A 82 9.94 -3.99 15.82
N LEU A 83 8.78 -4.60 15.65
CA LEU A 83 8.64 -5.98 15.20
C LEU A 83 9.06 -6.12 13.73
N ALA A 84 8.62 -5.19 12.87
CA ALA A 84 8.99 -5.15 11.46
C ALA A 84 10.53 -5.06 11.30
N ASP A 85 11.15 -4.17 12.06
CA ASP A 85 12.60 -3.98 12.05
C ASP A 85 13.35 -5.25 12.47
N ARG A 86 12.91 -5.92 13.54
CA ARG A 86 13.52 -7.17 14.01
C ARG A 86 13.50 -8.27 12.96
N ILE A 87 12.35 -8.53 12.36
CA ILE A 87 12.22 -9.56 11.32
C ILE A 87 13.09 -9.20 10.11
N SER A 88 13.23 -7.90 9.79
CA SER A 88 13.96 -7.44 8.61
C SER A 88 15.48 -7.49 8.78
N PHE A 89 15.99 -7.17 9.98
CA PHE A 89 17.41 -6.95 10.20
C PHE A 89 18.12 -8.10 10.93
N ASP A 90 17.38 -8.99 11.58
CA ASP A 90 17.97 -10.13 12.30
C ASP A 90 17.52 -11.46 11.68
N PRO A 91 18.35 -12.12 10.85
CA PRO A 91 17.99 -13.35 10.17
C PRO A 91 17.81 -14.55 11.11
N ASP A 92 18.27 -14.46 12.37
CA ASP A 92 18.11 -15.51 13.35
C ASP A 92 16.79 -15.40 14.14
N VAL A 93 16.09 -14.27 14.02
CA VAL A 93 14.79 -14.03 14.67
C VAL A 93 13.66 -14.55 13.80
N THR A 94 12.90 -15.50 14.33
CA THR A 94 11.70 -15.98 13.66
C THR A 94 10.51 -15.02 13.88
N PRO A 95 9.50 -14.97 12.99
CA PRO A 95 8.27 -14.22 13.25
C PRO A 95 7.59 -14.58 14.56
N ASP A 96 7.67 -15.86 14.97
CA ASP A 96 7.13 -16.33 16.25
C ASP A 96 7.83 -15.67 17.46
N ASP A 97 9.16 -15.61 17.45
CA ASP A 97 9.94 -15.02 18.53
C ASP A 97 9.71 -13.51 18.60
N ALA A 98 9.74 -12.84 17.45
CA ALA A 98 9.49 -11.40 17.35
C ALA A 98 8.10 -11.01 17.85
N VAL A 99 7.06 -11.78 17.51
CA VAL A 99 5.68 -11.52 17.97
C VAL A 99 5.55 -11.76 19.47
N LEU A 100 6.17 -12.79 20.03
CA LEU A 100 6.11 -13.04 21.48
C LEU A 100 6.78 -11.91 22.26
N GLU A 101 7.92 -11.42 21.82
CA GLU A 101 8.61 -10.31 22.46
C GLU A 101 7.82 -9.00 22.34
N TYR A 102 7.34 -8.68 21.13
CA TYR A 102 6.43 -7.55 20.89
C TYR A 102 5.23 -7.59 21.84
N MET A 103 4.58 -8.74 21.98
CA MET A 103 3.43 -8.88 22.85
C MET A 103 3.77 -8.68 24.32
N GLN A 104 4.92 -9.17 24.80
CA GLN A 104 5.38 -8.97 26.18
C GLN A 104 5.60 -7.49 26.48
N GLU A 105 6.38 -6.80 25.64
CA GLU A 105 6.66 -5.37 25.77
C GLU A 105 5.37 -4.53 25.74
N THR A 106 4.51 -4.80 24.76
CA THR A 106 3.23 -4.09 24.59
C THR A 106 2.31 -4.31 25.79
N ASN A 107 2.23 -5.56 26.26
CA ASN A 107 1.42 -5.91 27.43
C ASN A 107 1.90 -5.18 28.71
N GLU A 108 3.22 -5.03 28.89
CA GLU A 108 3.78 -4.28 30.01
C GLU A 108 3.42 -2.80 29.96
N LEU A 109 3.56 -2.17 28.81
CA LEU A 109 3.23 -0.75 28.62
C LEU A 109 1.74 -0.47 28.90
N ILE A 110 0.83 -1.31 28.40
CA ILE A 110 -0.61 -1.17 28.66
C ILE A 110 -0.93 -1.37 30.16
N ARG A 111 -0.25 -2.31 30.82
CA ARG A 111 -0.41 -2.54 32.26
C ARG A 111 0.12 -1.39 33.11
N ASP A 112 1.21 -0.76 32.70
CA ASP A 112 1.77 0.39 33.43
C ASP A 112 0.81 1.57 33.36
N GLN A 113 0.20 1.85 32.22
CA GLN A 113 -0.87 2.83 32.09
C GLN A 113 -2.06 2.53 33.02
N ARG A 114 -2.44 1.26 33.11
CA ARG A 114 -3.51 0.82 34.04
C ARG A 114 -3.15 1.09 35.51
N ARG A 115 -1.88 1.01 35.89
CA ARG A 115 -1.42 1.35 37.25
C ARG A 115 -1.47 2.86 37.49
N GLU A 116 -1.02 3.65 36.51
CA GLU A 116 -1.03 5.11 36.58
C GLU A 116 -2.44 5.70 36.67
N THR A 117 -3.40 5.09 36.00
CA THR A 117 -4.81 5.50 35.99
C THR A 117 -5.62 4.96 37.19
N GLY A 118 -4.95 4.44 38.23
CA GLY A 118 -5.62 3.96 39.43
C GLY A 118 -6.36 2.63 39.24
N GLY A 119 -5.95 1.82 38.28
CA GLY A 119 -6.52 0.49 38.00
C GLY A 119 -7.66 0.49 36.98
N VAL A 120 -7.88 1.59 36.27
CA VAL A 120 -8.85 1.65 35.17
C VAL A 120 -8.49 0.58 34.14
N ARG A 121 -9.47 -0.23 33.75
CA ARG A 121 -9.26 -1.29 32.74
C ARG A 121 -8.80 -0.67 31.43
N THR A 122 -7.68 -1.13 30.94
CA THR A 122 -7.05 -0.69 29.70
C THR A 122 -6.56 -1.97 29.02
N ALA A 123 -7.07 -2.26 27.85
CA ALA A 123 -6.80 -3.53 27.15
C ALA A 123 -7.00 -3.36 25.64
N SER A 124 -6.46 -4.28 24.86
CA SER A 124 -6.73 -4.37 23.42
C SER A 124 -6.71 -5.81 22.94
N THR A 125 -7.49 -6.11 21.92
CA THR A 125 -7.35 -7.31 21.11
C THR A 125 -6.15 -7.17 20.16
N MET A 126 -5.84 -8.22 19.41
CA MET A 126 -4.89 -8.23 18.30
C MET A 126 -5.30 -9.30 17.29
N ALA A 127 -5.52 -8.91 16.05
CA ALA A 127 -5.57 -9.79 14.89
C ALA A 127 -4.41 -9.40 13.95
N LEU A 128 -3.40 -10.24 13.82
CA LEU A 128 -2.13 -9.93 13.14
C LEU A 128 -1.86 -10.91 12.00
N LEU A 129 -1.53 -10.37 10.83
CA LEU A 129 -1.04 -11.09 9.65
C LEU A 129 0.34 -10.57 9.27
N ILE A 130 1.32 -11.47 9.19
CA ILE A 130 2.65 -11.20 8.63
C ILE A 130 2.77 -12.03 7.35
N ILE A 131 3.11 -11.40 6.24
CA ILE A 131 3.47 -12.09 5.01
C ILE A 131 4.95 -11.86 4.77
N GLU A 132 5.74 -12.91 4.99
CA GLU A 132 7.18 -12.88 4.89
C GLU A 132 7.65 -13.89 3.84
N HIS A 133 8.39 -13.44 2.84
CA HIS A 133 8.92 -14.27 1.75
C HIS A 133 7.84 -15.21 1.13
N GLY A 134 6.60 -14.70 1.02
CA GLY A 134 5.47 -15.43 0.48
C GLY A 134 4.88 -16.50 1.41
N ASN A 135 5.20 -16.49 2.70
CA ASN A 135 4.52 -17.29 3.73
C ASN A 135 3.66 -16.38 4.60
N ALA A 136 2.45 -16.83 4.91
CA ALA A 136 1.56 -16.16 5.85
C ALA A 136 1.73 -16.73 7.26
N HIS A 137 1.89 -15.83 8.23
CA HIS A 137 1.91 -16.10 9.67
C HIS A 137 0.76 -15.34 10.30
N VAL A 138 -0.09 -16.01 11.05
CA VAL A 138 -1.29 -15.42 11.65
C VAL A 138 -1.29 -15.63 13.15
N TYR A 139 -1.50 -14.54 13.88
CA TYR A 139 -1.58 -14.51 15.33
C TYR A 139 -2.82 -13.75 15.76
N ASN A 140 -3.47 -14.19 16.85
CA ASN A 140 -4.51 -13.38 17.47
C ASN A 140 -4.58 -13.51 18.99
N VAL A 141 -5.07 -12.45 19.61
CA VAL A 141 -5.44 -12.35 21.02
C VAL A 141 -6.77 -11.60 21.09
N GLY A 142 -7.75 -12.14 21.77
CA GLY A 142 -9.10 -11.56 21.80
C GLY A 142 -10.02 -12.22 20.78
N ASP A 143 -10.96 -11.48 20.26
CA ASP A 143 -12.02 -11.87 19.32
C ASP A 143 -12.00 -11.13 18.00
N SER A 144 -11.09 -10.18 17.79
CA SER A 144 -10.75 -9.68 16.44
C SER A 144 -10.23 -10.83 15.60
N ARG A 145 -10.65 -10.90 14.33
CA ARG A 145 -10.52 -12.10 13.52
C ARG A 145 -9.64 -11.92 12.29
N VAL A 146 -9.05 -13.04 11.85
CA VAL A 146 -8.36 -13.15 10.56
C VAL A 146 -9.01 -14.28 9.77
N TYR A 147 -9.42 -13.97 8.54
CA TYR A 147 -9.98 -14.93 7.59
C TYR A 147 -9.11 -15.03 6.33
N LEU A 148 -9.15 -16.18 5.69
CA LEU A 148 -8.61 -16.44 4.35
C LEU A 148 -9.76 -16.82 3.41
N TYR A 149 -9.94 -16.05 2.35
CA TYR A 149 -10.76 -16.45 1.21
C TYR A 149 -9.87 -17.03 0.12
N ARG A 150 -10.01 -18.31 -0.14
CA ARG A 150 -9.26 -19.09 -1.13
C ARG A 150 -10.20 -20.09 -1.82
N ASP A 151 -10.12 -20.23 -3.12
CA ASP A 151 -10.89 -21.21 -3.90
C ASP A 151 -12.41 -21.11 -3.65
N LYS A 152 -12.93 -19.88 -3.49
CA LYS A 152 -14.32 -19.54 -3.17
C LYS A 152 -14.80 -20.02 -1.78
N GLN A 153 -13.89 -20.33 -0.89
CA GLN A 153 -14.18 -20.71 0.49
C GLN A 153 -13.57 -19.70 1.46
N LEU A 154 -14.31 -19.38 2.50
CA LEU A 154 -13.82 -18.57 3.61
C LEU A 154 -13.40 -19.52 4.74
N VAL A 155 -12.20 -19.28 5.29
CA VAL A 155 -11.67 -20.06 6.42
C VAL A 155 -11.23 -19.07 7.49
N LYS A 156 -11.78 -19.19 8.70
CA LYS A 156 -11.29 -18.44 9.86
C LYS A 156 -9.94 -19.00 10.29
N LEU A 157 -8.89 -18.17 10.22
CA LEU A 157 -7.52 -18.52 10.61
C LEU A 157 -7.22 -18.19 12.06
N SER A 158 -7.98 -17.31 12.69
CA SER A 158 -7.88 -16.93 14.10
C SER A 158 -8.76 -17.83 14.98
N ARG A 159 -8.53 -17.75 16.29
CA ARG A 159 -9.37 -18.41 17.29
C ARG A 159 -9.80 -17.42 18.35
N ASP A 160 -11.11 -17.20 18.49
CA ASP A 160 -11.64 -16.26 19.45
C ASP A 160 -11.34 -16.72 20.89
N HIS A 161 -10.84 -15.81 21.70
CA HIS A 161 -10.57 -16.02 23.12
C HIS A 161 -11.73 -15.50 23.94
N VAL A 162 -12.89 -16.13 23.80
CA VAL A 162 -14.12 -15.82 24.55
C VAL A 162 -14.47 -16.93 25.54
N ALA A 163 -15.12 -16.56 26.62
CA ALA A 163 -15.58 -17.52 27.59
C ALA A 163 -16.76 -18.36 27.07
N VAL A 164 -16.68 -19.66 27.18
CA VAL A 164 -17.78 -20.55 26.87
C VAL A 164 -18.73 -20.56 28.05
N GLU A 165 -20.05 -20.53 27.81
CA GLU A 165 -21.09 -20.66 28.88
C GLU A 165 -20.80 -21.86 29.78
N GLY A 166 -20.76 -21.62 31.10
CA GLY A 166 -20.49 -22.65 32.11
C GLY A 166 -19.04 -22.74 32.60
N GLN A 167 -18.04 -22.08 31.98
CA GLN A 167 -16.71 -21.96 32.56
C GLN A 167 -16.65 -20.79 33.57
N LYS A 168 -16.12 -21.07 34.77
CA LYS A 168 -15.84 -20.03 35.79
C LYS A 168 -14.63 -19.21 35.35
N SER A 169 -14.80 -18.34 34.37
CA SER A 169 -13.81 -17.30 34.04
C SER A 169 -14.09 -16.06 34.89
N VAL A 170 -13.03 -15.42 35.34
CA VAL A 170 -13.11 -14.19 36.14
C VAL A 170 -13.88 -13.14 35.35
N ALA A 171 -15.06 -12.81 35.86
CA ALA A 171 -15.98 -11.94 35.18
C ALA A 171 -15.49 -10.52 35.19
N LEU A 172 -15.38 -9.93 34.04
CA LEU A 172 -15.12 -8.52 33.86
C LEU A 172 -16.34 -7.87 33.18
N THR A 173 -17.47 -7.88 33.83
CA THR A 173 -18.65 -7.17 33.33
C THR A 173 -19.27 -6.33 34.43
N GLU A 174 -19.36 -5.05 34.24
CA GLU A 174 -20.36 -4.18 34.80
C GLU A 174 -21.17 -3.43 33.75
N ASP A 175 -20.92 -3.61 32.47
CA ASP A 175 -21.50 -2.77 31.42
C ASP A 175 -22.42 -3.49 30.42
N GLY A 176 -22.88 -4.71 30.75
CA GLY A 176 -24.04 -5.32 30.06
C GLY A 176 -23.88 -5.65 28.57
N ILE A 177 -22.65 -5.73 28.05
CA ILE A 177 -22.37 -5.96 26.63
C ILE A 177 -22.65 -7.42 26.26
N ARG A 178 -23.40 -7.63 25.18
CA ARG A 178 -23.93 -8.91 24.68
C ARG A 178 -22.89 -9.88 24.11
N HIS A 179 -21.60 -9.51 24.09
CA HIS A 179 -20.54 -10.33 23.50
C HIS A 179 -19.86 -11.19 24.57
N GLY A 180 -19.48 -12.40 24.19
CA GLY A 180 -18.82 -13.35 25.08
C GLY A 180 -17.58 -12.72 25.72
N ARG A 181 -17.38 -12.96 27.04
CA ARG A 181 -16.26 -12.38 27.78
C ARG A 181 -14.93 -12.73 27.14
N ILE A 182 -14.20 -11.73 26.70
CA ILE A 182 -12.82 -11.91 26.22
C ILE A 182 -11.95 -12.40 27.37
N THR A 183 -11.27 -13.51 27.17
CA THR A 183 -10.44 -14.20 28.16
C THR A 183 -8.95 -13.97 28.00
N LYS A 184 -8.51 -13.49 26.82
CA LYS A 184 -7.13 -13.08 26.53
C LYS A 184 -7.12 -11.75 25.79
N PHE A 185 -6.26 -10.83 26.21
CA PHE A 185 -6.13 -9.48 25.66
C PHE A 185 -4.75 -8.90 26.01
N LEU A 186 -4.28 -7.95 25.26
CA LEU A 186 -3.11 -7.13 25.61
C LEU A 186 -3.46 -6.24 26.80
N GLY A 187 -2.57 -6.16 27.80
CA GLY A 187 -2.81 -5.46 29.07
C GLY A 187 -3.24 -6.39 30.22
N MET A 188 -3.31 -7.72 29.98
CA MET A 188 -3.63 -8.67 31.04
C MET A 188 -2.47 -8.87 32.04
N ASN A 189 -2.81 -9.13 33.29
CA ASN A 189 -1.86 -9.44 34.33
C ASN A 189 -1.80 -10.95 34.63
N SER A 190 -0.79 -11.39 35.39
CA SER A 190 -0.59 -12.82 35.71
C SER A 190 -1.74 -13.48 36.47
N ARG A 191 -2.62 -12.72 37.14
CA ARG A 191 -3.82 -13.23 37.83
C ARG A 191 -4.96 -13.47 36.84
N GLU A 192 -4.98 -12.75 35.73
CA GLU A 192 -5.98 -12.87 34.66
C GLU A 192 -5.64 -14.05 33.72
N GLY A 193 -4.38 -14.51 33.70
CA GLY A 193 -3.96 -15.68 32.94
C GLY A 193 -2.57 -15.52 32.32
N LYS A 194 -2.24 -16.44 31.42
CA LYS A 194 -0.97 -16.41 30.66
C LYS A 194 -1.20 -15.73 29.32
N MET A 195 -0.40 -14.70 29.02
CA MET A 195 -0.40 -14.02 27.74
C MET A 195 0.25 -14.92 26.68
N GLU A 196 -0.57 -15.58 25.90
CA GLU A 196 -0.15 -16.40 24.77
C GLU A 196 -1.11 -16.17 23.60
N PRO A 197 -0.59 -15.80 22.40
CA PRO A 197 -1.44 -15.71 21.23
C PRO A 197 -1.89 -17.10 20.76
N TYR A 198 -3.01 -17.16 20.10
CA TYR A 198 -3.24 -18.24 19.17
C TYR A 198 -2.34 -18.03 17.95
N ARG A 199 -1.77 -19.11 17.43
CA ARG A 199 -0.91 -19.12 16.24
C ARG A 199 -1.45 -20.13 15.25
N ALA A 200 -1.79 -19.69 14.06
CA ALA A 200 -2.08 -20.59 12.96
C ALA A 200 -0.78 -21.20 12.43
N LYS A 201 -0.84 -22.43 11.90
CA LYS A 201 0.33 -23.01 11.23
C LYS A 201 0.68 -22.17 10.00
N PRO A 202 1.93 -21.72 9.85
CA PRO A 202 2.35 -20.95 8.67
C PRO A 202 2.10 -21.72 7.36
N PHE A 203 1.73 -20.98 6.31
CA PHE A 203 1.44 -21.57 5.01
C PHE A 203 1.82 -20.63 3.87
N LYS A 204 2.02 -21.20 2.68
CA LYS A 204 2.31 -20.44 1.47
C LYS A 204 1.08 -19.67 0.97
N VAL A 205 1.30 -18.38 0.74
CA VAL A 205 0.35 -17.50 0.07
C VAL A 205 0.28 -17.88 -1.41
N LYS A 206 -0.92 -17.91 -1.95
CA LYS A 206 -1.18 -18.21 -3.38
C LYS A 206 -1.81 -17.00 -4.06
N LYS A 207 -1.61 -16.90 -5.37
CA LYS A 207 -2.32 -15.94 -6.21
C LYS A 207 -3.84 -16.06 -6.01
N GLY A 208 -4.50 -14.93 -5.82
CA GLY A 208 -5.94 -14.85 -5.62
C GLY A 208 -6.40 -15.08 -4.18
N ASP A 209 -5.47 -15.38 -3.26
CA ASP A 209 -5.78 -15.37 -1.84
C ASP A 209 -6.21 -13.96 -1.42
N LYS A 210 -7.28 -13.89 -0.63
CA LYS A 210 -7.65 -12.66 0.05
C LYS A 210 -7.71 -12.93 1.54
N PHE A 211 -7.03 -12.10 2.32
CA PHE A 211 -7.15 -12.11 3.77
C PHE A 211 -8.06 -10.97 4.19
N LEU A 212 -8.89 -11.22 5.19
CA LEU A 212 -9.65 -10.21 5.90
C LEU A 212 -9.21 -10.23 7.36
N LEU A 213 -8.77 -9.09 7.86
CA LEU A 213 -8.59 -8.84 9.29
C LEU A 213 -9.70 -7.86 9.71
N CYS A 214 -10.36 -8.12 10.81
CA CYS A 214 -11.44 -7.23 11.26
C CYS A 214 -11.61 -7.24 12.78
N SER A 215 -12.14 -6.13 13.33
CA SER A 215 -12.70 -6.08 14.68
C SER A 215 -14.06 -6.79 14.73
N ASP A 216 -14.60 -6.97 15.92
CA ASP A 216 -15.91 -7.56 16.14
C ASP A 216 -17.05 -6.71 15.55
N GLY A 217 -16.89 -5.39 15.46
CA GLY A 217 -17.84 -4.51 14.77
C GLY A 217 -18.12 -4.88 13.31
N VAL A 218 -17.24 -5.66 12.66
CA VAL A 218 -17.52 -6.28 11.36
C VAL A 218 -18.11 -7.68 11.52
N SER A 219 -17.44 -8.53 12.30
CA SER A 219 -17.75 -9.95 12.35
C SER A 219 -18.94 -10.32 13.24
N ASP A 220 -19.49 -9.37 13.98
CA ASP A 220 -20.74 -9.51 14.71
C ASP A 220 -21.95 -9.01 13.90
N GLN A 221 -21.69 -8.16 12.91
CA GLN A 221 -22.72 -7.66 11.99
C GLN A 221 -22.87 -8.55 10.74
N LEU A 222 -21.76 -9.19 10.28
CA LEU A 222 -21.74 -9.98 9.06
C LEU A 222 -21.37 -11.43 9.37
N ASP A 223 -22.21 -12.35 8.95
CA ASP A 223 -21.91 -13.77 9.05
C ASP A 223 -20.85 -14.24 8.00
N GLU A 224 -20.39 -15.50 8.14
CA GLU A 224 -19.36 -16.03 7.25
C GLU A 224 -19.85 -16.20 5.80
N ASP A 225 -21.15 -16.37 5.57
CA ASP A 225 -21.72 -16.45 4.22
C ASP A 225 -21.73 -15.08 3.57
N GLU A 226 -22.11 -14.03 4.28
CA GLU A 226 -22.07 -12.63 3.82
C GLU A 226 -20.65 -12.17 3.53
N LEU A 227 -19.69 -12.47 4.41
CA LEU A 227 -18.26 -12.23 4.19
C LEU A 227 -17.75 -12.97 2.95
N THR A 228 -18.18 -14.23 2.77
CA THR A 228 -17.83 -15.04 1.59
C THR A 228 -18.34 -14.41 0.29
N VAL A 229 -19.60 -13.94 0.30
CA VAL A 229 -20.21 -13.26 -0.85
C VAL A 229 -19.49 -11.96 -1.14
N CYS A 230 -19.18 -11.16 -0.13
CA CYS A 230 -18.46 -9.89 -0.29
C CYS A 230 -17.08 -10.12 -0.91
N LEU A 231 -16.25 -10.98 -0.30
CA LEU A 231 -14.88 -11.25 -0.76
C LEU A 231 -14.84 -12.00 -2.11
N GLY A 232 -15.90 -12.70 -2.48
CA GLY A 232 -16.04 -13.39 -3.76
C GLY A 232 -16.27 -12.47 -4.96
N LYS A 233 -16.63 -11.20 -4.75
CA LYS A 233 -16.84 -10.23 -5.83
C LYS A 233 -15.53 -9.85 -6.52
N ARG A 234 -15.65 -9.37 -7.78
CA ARG A 234 -14.49 -8.86 -8.53
C ARG A 234 -14.25 -7.38 -8.20
N LYS A 235 -13.69 -7.13 -7.04
CA LYS A 235 -13.28 -5.81 -6.58
C LYS A 235 -11.82 -5.82 -6.19
N ASP A 236 -11.19 -4.66 -6.16
CA ASP A 236 -9.90 -4.48 -5.51
C ASP A 236 -10.07 -4.46 -3.97
N PRO A 237 -9.00 -4.55 -3.19
CA PRO A 237 -9.10 -4.52 -1.74
C PRO A 237 -9.88 -3.32 -1.20
N PHE A 238 -9.71 -2.13 -1.76
CA PHE A 238 -10.44 -0.93 -1.34
C PHE A 238 -11.93 -1.03 -1.60
N GLY A 239 -12.33 -1.59 -2.75
CA GLY A 239 -13.73 -1.86 -3.03
C GLY A 239 -14.37 -2.90 -2.11
N HIS A 240 -13.56 -3.84 -1.58
CA HIS A 240 -14.02 -4.80 -0.56
C HIS A 240 -14.15 -4.16 0.81
N THR A 241 -13.15 -3.37 1.27
CA THR A 241 -13.25 -2.68 2.56
C THR A 241 -14.43 -1.72 2.59
N ASN A 242 -14.61 -0.88 1.58
CA ASN A 242 -15.78 0.02 1.47
C ASN A 242 -17.11 -0.73 1.57
N GLU A 243 -17.24 -1.90 0.94
CA GLU A 243 -18.47 -2.69 1.02
C GLU A 243 -18.66 -3.28 2.40
N LEU A 244 -17.61 -3.85 3.01
CA LEU A 244 -17.66 -4.39 4.37
C LEU A 244 -18.06 -3.30 5.37
N MET A 245 -17.43 -2.11 5.29
CA MET A 245 -17.77 -0.98 6.15
C MET A 245 -19.22 -0.54 5.99
N ALA A 246 -19.70 -0.43 4.74
CA ALA A 246 -21.08 -0.04 4.46
C ALA A 246 -22.11 -1.04 5.00
N LEU A 247 -21.81 -2.33 4.94
CA LEU A 247 -22.69 -3.38 5.45
C LEU A 247 -22.64 -3.44 6.99
N SER A 248 -21.47 -3.26 7.60
CA SER A 248 -21.30 -3.34 9.06
C SER A 248 -21.81 -2.10 9.80
N MET A 249 -21.83 -0.92 9.15
CA MET A 249 -22.39 0.32 9.71
C MET A 249 -23.90 0.43 9.50
N SER A 250 -24.64 -0.68 9.64
CA SER A 250 -26.10 -0.65 9.64
C SER A 250 -26.67 0.10 10.86
N ASP A 251 -27.96 0.43 10.83
CA ASP A 251 -28.62 1.20 11.90
C ASP A 251 -28.53 0.53 13.29
N ASP A 252 -28.31 -0.79 13.32
CA ASP A 252 -28.21 -1.58 14.56
C ASP A 252 -26.75 -1.75 15.04
N SER A 253 -25.76 -1.20 14.33
CA SER A 253 -24.34 -1.27 14.72
C SER A 253 -24.04 -0.28 15.85
N ASP A 254 -23.57 -0.79 16.99
CA ASP A 254 -23.25 -0.05 18.20
C ASP A 254 -21.74 0.02 18.52
N ASP A 255 -20.88 -0.48 17.64
CA ASP A 255 -19.42 -0.52 17.88
C ASP A 255 -18.58 0.23 16.82
N ASN A 256 -17.28 0.34 17.13
CA ASN A 256 -16.27 0.76 16.16
C ASN A 256 -16.11 -0.32 15.10
N VAL A 257 -15.81 0.07 13.88
CA VAL A 257 -15.74 -0.86 12.75
C VAL A 257 -14.41 -0.70 12.04
N SER A 258 -13.62 -1.79 11.99
CA SER A 258 -12.30 -1.79 11.35
C SER A 258 -12.09 -3.03 10.51
N ALA A 259 -11.60 -2.84 9.29
CA ALA A 259 -11.31 -3.93 8.37
C ALA A 259 -10.04 -3.66 7.56
N ILE A 260 -9.25 -4.71 7.31
CA ILE A 260 -8.16 -4.73 6.35
C ILE A 260 -8.39 -5.89 5.39
N VAL A 261 -8.39 -5.60 4.08
CA VAL A 261 -8.41 -6.63 3.04
C VAL A 261 -7.05 -6.65 2.34
N VAL A 262 -6.43 -7.82 2.31
CA VAL A 262 -5.12 -8.07 1.70
C VAL A 262 -5.28 -9.08 0.58
N GLU A 263 -4.89 -8.75 -0.64
CA GLU A 263 -5.00 -9.62 -1.81
C GLU A 263 -3.63 -9.94 -2.39
N ALA A 264 -3.39 -11.23 -2.61
CA ALA A 264 -2.19 -11.72 -3.27
C ALA A 264 -2.37 -11.77 -4.79
N ILE A 265 -1.56 -11.00 -5.51
CA ILE A 265 -1.60 -10.92 -6.97
C ILE A 265 -0.26 -11.36 -7.59
N GLU A 266 -0.28 -11.77 -8.83
CA GLU A 266 0.96 -11.92 -9.58
C GLU A 266 1.49 -10.54 -9.99
N PRO A 267 2.83 -10.37 -10.04
CA PRO A 267 3.40 -9.21 -10.70
C PRO A 267 2.82 -9.14 -12.12
N GLY A 268 2.09 -8.08 -12.41
CA GLY A 268 1.64 -7.83 -13.78
C GLY A 268 2.87 -7.74 -14.70
N ILE A 269 2.76 -8.22 -15.94
CA ILE A 269 3.78 -7.94 -16.93
C ILE A 269 3.78 -6.42 -17.11
N HIS A 270 4.77 -5.75 -16.52
CA HIS A 270 5.02 -4.35 -16.84
C HIS A 270 5.44 -4.27 -18.30
N ILE A 271 4.47 -4.00 -19.17
CA ILE A 271 4.75 -3.71 -20.58
C ILE A 271 5.44 -2.34 -20.58
N THR A 272 6.77 -2.36 -20.53
CA THR A 272 7.55 -1.14 -20.66
C THR A 272 7.34 -0.55 -22.06
N GLN A 273 7.46 0.78 -22.19
CA GLN A 273 7.38 1.46 -23.49
C GLN A 273 8.31 0.82 -24.53
N ASN A 274 9.46 0.29 -24.09
CA ASN A 274 10.38 -0.48 -24.95
C ASN A 274 9.79 -1.81 -25.42
N MET A 275 9.02 -2.53 -24.60
CA MET A 275 8.34 -3.77 -25.04
C MET A 275 7.24 -3.46 -26.06
N ILE A 276 6.50 -2.36 -25.88
CA ILE A 276 5.50 -1.92 -26.87
C ILE A 276 6.19 -1.58 -28.18
N MET A 277 7.31 -0.85 -28.14
CA MET A 277 8.08 -0.50 -29.34
C MET A 277 8.66 -1.74 -30.05
N VAL A 278 9.17 -2.71 -29.29
CA VAL A 278 9.70 -3.98 -29.85
C VAL A 278 8.57 -4.81 -30.47
N THR A 279 7.42 -4.94 -29.79
CA THR A 279 6.27 -5.70 -30.35
C THR A 279 5.68 -5.00 -31.58
N LEU A 280 5.60 -3.66 -31.57
CA LEU A 280 5.14 -2.89 -32.72
C LEU A 280 6.14 -3.03 -33.89
N GLY A 281 7.46 -2.96 -33.61
CA GLY A 281 8.52 -3.19 -34.59
C GLY A 281 8.47 -4.59 -35.22
N CYS A 282 8.26 -5.61 -34.41
CA CYS A 282 8.08 -7.00 -34.89
C CYS A 282 6.82 -7.15 -35.78
N LEU A 283 5.70 -6.51 -35.40
CA LEU A 283 4.47 -6.50 -36.20
C LEU A 283 4.66 -5.81 -37.56
N VAL A 284 5.35 -4.67 -37.57
CA VAL A 284 5.66 -3.94 -38.80
C VAL A 284 6.59 -4.76 -39.71
N MET A 285 7.60 -5.43 -39.14
CA MET A 285 8.49 -6.33 -39.88
C MET A 285 7.73 -7.52 -40.48
N LEU A 286 6.84 -8.17 -39.70
CA LEU A 286 6.01 -9.26 -40.17
C LEU A 286 5.06 -8.82 -41.29
N PHE A 287 4.47 -7.65 -41.18
CA PHE A 287 3.62 -7.05 -42.20
C PHE A 287 4.43 -6.74 -43.48
N GLY A 288 5.64 -6.16 -43.32
CA GLY A 288 6.55 -5.92 -44.45
C GLY A 288 6.94 -7.17 -45.21
N VAL A 289 7.25 -8.25 -44.47
CA VAL A 289 7.55 -9.57 -45.07
C VAL A 289 6.31 -10.16 -45.81
N ALA A 290 5.11 -10.04 -45.17
CA ALA A 290 3.88 -10.52 -45.83
C ALA A 290 3.55 -9.75 -47.12
N VAL A 291 3.70 -8.41 -47.10
CA VAL A 291 3.50 -7.56 -48.27
C VAL A 291 4.55 -7.89 -49.34
N GLY A 292 5.82 -8.08 -48.94
CA GLY A 292 6.91 -8.49 -49.87
C GLY A 292 6.63 -9.84 -50.53
N PHE A 293 6.09 -10.82 -49.80
CA PHE A 293 5.69 -12.14 -50.36
C PHE A 293 4.54 -12.00 -51.36
N VAL A 294 3.50 -11.18 -51.02
CA VAL A 294 2.36 -10.96 -51.93
C VAL A 294 2.81 -10.23 -53.19
N PHE A 295 3.70 -9.24 -53.08
CA PHE A 295 4.22 -8.52 -54.23
C PHE A 295 5.13 -9.40 -55.09
N GLY A 296 6.01 -10.19 -54.46
CA GLY A 296 6.85 -11.17 -55.16
C GLY A 296 6.05 -12.20 -55.90
N TRP A 297 4.93 -12.67 -55.29
CA TRP A 297 4.01 -13.61 -55.97
C TRP A 297 3.26 -12.96 -57.15
N LEU A 298 2.81 -11.71 -57.02
CA LEU A 298 2.15 -10.95 -58.08
C LEU A 298 3.10 -10.64 -59.25
N VAL A 299 4.37 -10.25 -58.96
CA VAL A 299 5.37 -10.00 -59.99
C VAL A 299 5.86 -11.31 -60.63
N GLY A 300 6.02 -12.39 -59.86
CA GLY A 300 6.41 -13.69 -60.38
C GLY A 300 5.33 -14.35 -61.25
N SER A 301 4.05 -14.03 -61.01
CA SER A 301 2.95 -14.54 -61.86
C SER A 301 2.76 -13.80 -63.20
N THR A 302 3.41 -12.60 -63.36
CA THR A 302 3.38 -11.84 -64.61
C THR A 302 4.58 -12.12 -65.53
N SER A 303 5.60 -12.89 -65.05
CA SER A 303 6.83 -13.16 -65.83
C SER A 303 6.81 -14.50 -66.62
N SER A 304 5.65 -15.16 -66.76
CA SER A 304 5.56 -16.41 -67.53
C SER A 304 5.10 -16.29 -69.00
N GLU A 305 5.14 -15.08 -69.54
CA GLU A 305 4.82 -14.92 -70.98
C GLU A 305 5.77 -13.89 -71.64
N TYR A 306 7.04 -14.27 -71.84
CA TYR A 306 7.89 -13.69 -72.90
C TYR A 306 9.05 -14.69 -73.15
N GLU A 307 8.80 -15.67 -74.00
CA GLU A 307 9.85 -16.34 -74.78
C GLU A 307 10.09 -15.52 -76.06
N GLY A 308 11.37 -15.20 -76.27
CA GLY A 308 11.91 -14.90 -77.61
C GLY A 308 12.14 -13.43 -77.92
N LEU A 309 13.41 -13.05 -77.87
CA LEU A 309 14.13 -12.47 -78.99
C LEU A 309 15.59 -12.17 -78.58
N ASP A 310 16.45 -12.63 -79.47
CA ASP A 310 17.90 -12.69 -79.40
C ASP A 310 18.61 -11.32 -79.36
N ASP A 311 19.84 -11.36 -78.86
CA ASP A 311 21.03 -10.58 -79.16
C ASP A 311 20.92 -9.05 -79.23
N TYR A 312 21.62 -8.38 -78.36
CA TYR A 312 22.66 -7.40 -78.75
C TYR A 312 23.59 -7.04 -77.59
N ASP A 313 24.83 -6.94 -77.98
CA ASP A 313 26.11 -6.62 -77.35
C ASP A 313 26.17 -5.53 -76.27
N ASN A 314 27.03 -5.80 -75.34
CA ASN A 314 28.14 -5.01 -74.81
C ASN A 314 28.01 -3.64 -74.12
N ASN A 315 28.59 -3.68 -72.95
CA ASN A 315 29.53 -2.66 -72.41
C ASN A 315 29.01 -1.38 -71.77
N TYR A 316 29.68 -1.15 -70.70
CA TYR A 316 29.79 0.06 -69.85
C TYR A 316 28.77 0.24 -68.75
N PHE A 317 29.13 -0.02 -67.52
CA PHE A 317 29.67 0.96 -66.60
C PHE A 317 30.12 0.34 -65.28
N ASN A 318 31.36 0.52 -65.04
CA ASN A 318 32.08 0.42 -63.78
C ASN A 318 31.65 1.54 -62.88
N SER A 319 31.32 1.28 -61.61
CA SER A 319 31.77 2.17 -60.56
C SER A 319 31.22 1.84 -59.18
N SER A 320 32.11 1.58 -58.31
CA SER A 320 32.30 2.17 -57.00
C SER A 320 31.41 1.66 -55.87
N ILE A 321 31.90 0.60 -55.30
CA ILE A 321 31.58 0.22 -53.90
C ILE A 321 32.28 1.24 -53.01
N VAL A 322 31.50 2.01 -52.25
CA VAL A 322 31.99 2.75 -51.09
C VAL A 322 31.91 1.85 -49.87
N LYS A 323 33.06 1.36 -49.44
CA LYS A 323 33.25 0.76 -48.12
C LYS A 323 33.21 1.85 -47.06
N VAL A 324 32.28 1.80 -46.15
CA VAL A 324 32.33 2.52 -44.86
C VAL A 324 32.95 1.59 -43.84
N THR A 325 34.21 1.86 -43.52
CA THR A 325 34.92 1.22 -42.40
C THR A 325 34.53 1.88 -41.09
N SER A 326 34.13 1.06 -40.15
CA SER A 326 33.99 1.40 -38.72
C SER A 326 35.39 1.63 -38.13
N GLY A 327 35.63 2.81 -37.61
CA GLY A 327 36.80 3.12 -36.78
C GLY A 327 36.40 3.10 -35.32
N SER A 328 36.93 2.17 -34.61
CA SER A 328 37.03 2.16 -33.16
C SER A 328 38.36 2.77 -32.76
N ASP A 329 38.36 3.82 -31.98
CA ASP A 329 39.56 4.22 -31.24
C ASP A 329 39.26 4.35 -29.75
N LEU A 330 39.83 3.39 -29.03
CA LEU A 330 40.09 3.42 -27.62
C LEU A 330 41.26 4.41 -27.36
N VAL A 331 41.09 5.33 -26.43
CA VAL A 331 42.22 5.96 -25.75
C VAL A 331 42.12 5.63 -24.26
N SER A 332 43.06 4.79 -23.87
CA SER A 332 43.45 4.50 -22.50
C SER A 332 44.36 5.61 -22.00
N ALA A 333 44.15 6.11 -20.78
CA ALA A 333 45.18 6.80 -20.02
C ALA A 333 45.17 6.29 -18.58
N THR A 334 46.32 5.73 -18.26
CA THR A 334 46.71 5.13 -16.99
C THR A 334 47.23 6.17 -16.00
N THR A 335 46.92 5.92 -14.72
CA THR A 335 47.73 6.04 -13.49
C THR A 335 48.37 7.39 -13.12
N ASP A 336 48.19 7.87 -11.91
CA ASP A 336 49.24 7.71 -10.92
C ASP A 336 48.75 7.82 -9.46
N VAL A 337 49.36 7.02 -8.61
CA VAL A 337 49.16 6.89 -7.18
C VAL A 337 50.07 7.85 -6.46
N GLY A 338 49.58 8.63 -5.51
CA GLY A 338 50.39 9.48 -4.64
C GLY A 338 49.83 9.58 -3.23
N ASN A 339 50.40 8.79 -2.41
CA ASN A 339 50.28 8.78 -0.94
C ASN A 339 50.97 10.02 -0.36
N VAL A 340 50.39 10.77 0.59
CA VAL A 340 51.10 11.41 1.73
C VAL A 340 50.13 11.88 2.83
N SER A 341 50.28 11.30 3.98
CA SER A 341 50.34 11.72 5.39
C SER A 341 49.79 13.10 5.82
N SER A 342 48.92 12.98 6.83
CA SER A 342 48.75 13.81 8.03
C SER A 342 49.38 15.22 8.11
N VAL A 343 48.53 16.22 8.45
CA VAL A 343 48.76 17.24 9.50
C VAL A 343 47.45 17.96 9.82
N ILE A 344 47.08 17.99 11.10
CA ILE A 344 46.05 18.87 11.67
C ILE A 344 46.66 20.28 11.82
N PRO A 345 45.94 21.33 11.51
CA PRO A 345 45.94 22.48 12.37
C PRO A 345 44.51 23.01 12.66
N THR A 346 44.31 23.20 13.94
CA THR A 346 43.26 24.01 14.56
C THR A 346 43.36 25.44 14.10
N THR A 347 42.34 25.96 13.42
CA THR A 347 41.97 27.39 13.45
C THR A 347 40.49 27.53 13.08
N VAL A 348 39.77 28.22 13.96
CA VAL A 348 38.39 28.71 13.77
C VAL A 348 38.41 29.80 12.68
N PRO A 349 37.56 29.75 11.68
CA PRO A 349 37.17 30.94 10.94
C PRO A 349 35.71 31.30 11.17
N LYS A 350 35.54 32.60 11.12
CA LYS A 350 34.33 33.40 11.17
C LYS A 350 33.23 32.92 10.22
N LYS A 351 32.03 33.09 10.73
CA LYS A 351 30.75 33.16 10.06
C LYS A 351 30.79 34.06 8.82
N ASP A 352 30.44 33.50 7.68
CA ASP A 352 29.69 34.06 6.56
C ASP A 352 29.67 33.01 5.46
N ASP A 353 28.52 32.34 5.29
CA ASP A 353 27.91 32.08 4.00
C ASP A 353 26.56 31.39 4.20
N THR A 354 25.56 32.05 3.67
CA THR A 354 24.20 31.56 3.46
C THR A 354 24.19 30.45 2.39
N SER A 355 24.38 29.23 2.81
CA SER A 355 23.86 28.06 2.09
C SER A 355 22.60 27.65 2.84
N SER A 356 21.46 27.92 2.25
CA SER A 356 20.21 27.31 2.68
C SER A 356 20.36 25.79 2.56
N GLU A 357 20.53 25.10 3.67
CA GLU A 357 20.30 23.66 3.72
C GLU A 357 18.84 23.44 3.29
N GLU A 358 18.64 22.85 2.14
CA GLU A 358 17.35 22.37 1.69
C GLU A 358 16.92 21.28 2.70
N ILE A 359 15.96 21.62 3.55
CA ILE A 359 15.39 20.64 4.49
C ILE A 359 14.64 19.60 3.67
N GLU A 360 15.16 18.39 3.58
CA GLU A 360 14.50 17.28 2.93
C GLU A 360 13.43 16.71 3.86
N TYR A 361 12.16 16.84 3.47
CA TYR A 361 11.03 16.30 4.23
C TYR A 361 10.69 14.90 3.70
N THR A 362 10.62 13.92 4.59
CA THR A 362 10.05 12.62 4.27
C THR A 362 8.52 12.72 4.33
N ILE A 363 7.87 12.60 3.19
CA ILE A 363 6.41 12.64 3.06
C ILE A 363 5.91 11.23 2.83
N TYR A 364 4.91 10.82 3.60
CA TYR A 364 4.34 9.48 3.53
C TYR A 364 3.05 9.44 2.70
N ASN A 365 2.26 10.52 2.70
CA ASN A 365 0.99 10.56 1.98
C ASN A 365 0.54 12.00 1.66
N LEU A 366 -0.25 12.12 0.58
CA LEU A 366 -1.01 13.31 0.22
C LEU A 366 -2.48 12.95 0.05
N THR A 367 -3.36 13.70 0.68
CA THR A 367 -4.82 13.52 0.54
C THR A 367 -5.48 14.82 0.12
N LEU A 368 -6.33 14.77 -0.91
CA LEU A 368 -7.17 15.93 -1.28
C LEU A 368 -8.26 16.15 -0.24
N ARG A 369 -8.46 17.41 0.16
CA ARG A 369 -9.59 17.80 1.04
C ARG A 369 -10.91 17.91 0.29
N GLN A 370 -10.88 18.01 -1.02
CA GLN A 370 -12.04 18.09 -1.90
C GLN A 370 -12.26 16.77 -2.61
N ASN A 371 -13.46 16.62 -3.23
CA ASN A 371 -13.73 15.49 -4.11
C ASN A 371 -12.73 15.42 -5.26
N ASN A 372 -12.36 14.22 -5.65
CA ASN A 372 -11.43 13.96 -6.74
C ASN A 372 -12.03 14.11 -8.15
N ASP A 373 -13.31 14.51 -8.27
CA ASP A 373 -14.00 14.84 -9.53
C ASP A 373 -14.88 16.08 -9.30
N ILE A 374 -14.56 17.18 -9.98
CA ILE A 374 -15.21 18.48 -9.80
C ILE A 374 -15.66 19.02 -11.15
N THR A 375 -16.95 19.36 -11.24
CA THR A 375 -17.49 20.08 -12.41
C THR A 375 -17.43 21.58 -12.17
N LEU A 376 -16.71 22.30 -13.05
CA LEU A 376 -16.46 23.73 -12.92
C LEU A 376 -16.85 24.47 -14.20
N LYS A 377 -17.77 25.43 -14.10
CA LYS A 377 -18.20 26.24 -15.26
C LYS A 377 -17.04 27.08 -15.79
N LYS A 378 -16.94 27.25 -17.12
CA LYS A 378 -15.93 28.09 -17.77
C LYS A 378 -15.80 29.45 -17.08
N GLY A 379 -14.58 29.88 -16.82
CA GLY A 379 -14.23 31.14 -16.14
C GLY A 379 -14.35 31.12 -14.62
N LYS A 380 -14.88 30.03 -14.02
CA LYS A 380 -14.91 29.86 -12.56
C LYS A 380 -13.63 29.23 -12.04
N SER A 381 -13.38 29.42 -10.75
CA SER A 381 -12.21 28.86 -10.08
C SER A 381 -12.62 28.10 -8.81
N VAL A 382 -11.83 27.11 -8.43
CA VAL A 382 -11.88 26.39 -7.14
C VAL A 382 -10.46 26.28 -6.61
N THR A 383 -10.28 26.34 -5.30
CA THR A 383 -8.97 26.09 -4.70
C THR A 383 -8.97 24.68 -4.17
N LEU A 384 -8.07 23.84 -4.70
CA LEU A 384 -7.77 22.53 -4.18
C LEU A 384 -6.76 22.69 -3.04
N SER A 385 -6.90 21.87 -2.02
CA SER A 385 -5.95 21.78 -0.91
C SER A 385 -5.66 20.33 -0.59
N VAL A 386 -4.43 20.07 -0.15
CA VAL A 386 -3.98 18.74 0.26
C VAL A 386 -3.65 18.73 1.74
N GLU A 387 -3.90 17.62 2.37
CA GLU A 387 -3.33 17.27 3.65
C GLU A 387 -2.03 16.49 3.38
N ILE A 388 -0.97 16.86 4.09
CA ILE A 388 0.35 16.25 3.95
C ILE A 388 0.60 15.44 5.23
N ASN A 389 1.06 14.22 5.08
CA ASN A 389 1.52 13.40 6.20
C ASN A 389 3.03 13.20 6.09
N PRO A 390 3.86 13.63 7.07
CA PRO A 390 3.49 14.31 8.31
C PRO A 390 3.09 15.79 8.13
N ASP A 391 2.30 16.30 9.05
CA ASP A 391 1.70 17.65 8.97
C ASP A 391 2.67 18.83 9.24
N ASN A 392 3.90 18.52 9.62
CA ASN A 392 4.97 19.50 9.79
C ASN A 392 5.63 19.94 8.48
N VAL A 393 5.21 19.37 7.35
CA VAL A 393 5.70 19.74 6.00
C VAL A 393 4.95 20.97 5.51
N PRO A 394 5.66 22.04 5.10
CA PRO A 394 5.01 23.26 4.61
C PRO A 394 4.29 23.01 3.28
N GLN A 395 3.14 23.65 3.07
CA GLN A 395 2.35 23.57 1.83
C GLN A 395 3.15 24.02 0.59
N SER A 396 4.16 24.86 0.76
CA SER A 396 5.08 25.26 -0.32
C SER A 396 5.90 24.11 -0.91
N TYR A 397 5.91 22.95 -0.22
CA TYR A 397 6.58 21.76 -0.71
C TYR A 397 5.74 20.99 -1.76
N ILE A 398 4.48 21.37 -1.96
CA ILE A 398 3.60 20.78 -2.95
C ILE A 398 3.73 21.49 -4.28
N LYS A 399 3.98 20.70 -5.33
CA LYS A 399 3.98 21.16 -6.72
C LYS A 399 2.67 20.78 -7.39
N TRP A 400 1.98 21.76 -7.94
CA TRP A 400 0.74 21.57 -8.66
C TRP A 400 0.97 21.55 -10.17
N SER A 401 0.29 20.69 -10.89
CA SER A 401 0.34 20.60 -12.35
C SER A 401 -1.02 20.24 -12.94
N SER A 402 -1.20 20.60 -14.21
CA SER A 402 -2.37 20.23 -15.02
C SER A 402 -1.89 19.43 -16.23
N ASP A 403 -2.54 18.32 -16.53
CA ASP A 403 -2.28 17.55 -17.76
C ASP A 403 -2.82 18.25 -19.02
N ASN A 404 -3.74 19.23 -18.85
CA ASN A 404 -4.34 19.97 -19.96
C ASN A 404 -4.65 21.42 -19.59
N GLU A 405 -3.63 22.28 -19.61
CA GLU A 405 -3.76 23.71 -19.30
C GLU A 405 -4.69 24.49 -20.23
N LYS A 406 -5.01 23.94 -21.41
CA LYS A 406 -5.99 24.54 -22.33
C LYS A 406 -7.43 24.41 -21.81
N VAL A 407 -7.67 23.44 -20.94
CA VAL A 407 -8.98 23.16 -20.31
C VAL A 407 -9.07 23.76 -18.93
N ALA A 408 -8.05 23.49 -18.07
CA ALA A 408 -7.98 24.06 -16.74
C ALA A 408 -6.50 24.30 -16.35
N THR A 409 -6.20 25.45 -15.75
CA THR A 409 -4.89 25.79 -15.19
C THR A 409 -4.93 25.69 -13.68
N VAL A 410 -3.77 25.49 -13.06
CA VAL A 410 -3.60 25.52 -11.60
C VAL A 410 -2.39 26.41 -11.25
N ASP A 411 -2.49 27.17 -10.17
CA ASP A 411 -1.38 27.96 -9.64
C ASP A 411 -0.67 27.21 -8.47
N GLU A 412 0.43 27.81 -7.99
CA GLU A 412 1.24 27.26 -6.90
C GLU A 412 0.48 27.04 -5.57
N ASN A 413 -0.66 27.74 -5.40
CA ASN A 413 -1.52 27.64 -4.22
C ASN A 413 -2.69 26.66 -4.43
N GLY A 414 -2.69 25.86 -5.50
CA GLY A 414 -3.74 24.91 -5.81
C GLY A 414 -5.03 25.54 -6.36
N LYS A 415 -5.01 26.83 -6.76
CA LYS A 415 -6.19 27.49 -7.32
C LYS A 415 -6.35 27.11 -8.80
N VAL A 416 -7.34 26.32 -9.07
CA VAL A 416 -7.71 25.84 -10.40
C VAL A 416 -8.68 26.82 -11.07
N LYS A 417 -8.43 27.14 -12.34
CA LYS A 417 -9.32 27.99 -13.17
C LYS A 417 -9.74 27.24 -14.42
N ALA A 418 -11.04 27.13 -14.66
CA ALA A 418 -11.62 26.55 -15.86
C ALA A 418 -11.49 27.52 -17.06
N ILE A 419 -10.83 27.08 -18.13
CA ILE A 419 -10.52 27.90 -19.32
C ILE A 419 -11.43 27.57 -20.48
N LYS A 420 -11.60 26.28 -20.81
CA LYS A 420 -12.31 25.81 -21.99
C LYS A 420 -13.02 24.49 -21.73
N HIS A 421 -14.11 24.22 -22.45
CA HIS A 421 -14.81 22.94 -22.45
C HIS A 421 -13.86 21.75 -22.62
N GLY A 422 -14.03 20.72 -21.80
CA GLY A 422 -13.21 19.50 -21.79
C GLY A 422 -12.95 18.97 -20.40
N GLN A 423 -11.91 18.15 -20.29
CA GLN A 423 -11.45 17.55 -19.04
C GLN A 423 -9.97 17.81 -18.84
N ALA A 424 -9.56 18.03 -17.61
CA ALA A 424 -8.18 18.15 -17.20
C ALA A 424 -7.97 17.51 -15.82
N THR A 425 -6.86 16.81 -15.65
CA THR A 425 -6.46 16.25 -14.36
C THR A 425 -5.47 17.20 -13.70
N ILE A 426 -5.82 17.67 -12.51
CA ILE A 426 -4.93 18.48 -11.68
C ILE A 426 -4.24 17.55 -10.67
N THR A 427 -2.92 17.59 -10.65
CA THR A 427 -2.09 16.74 -9.80
C THR A 427 -1.29 17.58 -8.81
N ALA A 428 -1.35 17.22 -7.54
CA ALA A 428 -0.47 17.70 -6.48
C ALA A 428 0.62 16.67 -6.24
N THR A 429 1.89 17.06 -6.30
CA THR A 429 3.05 16.19 -6.08
C THR A 429 3.88 16.74 -4.92
N ALA A 430 4.32 15.89 -4.02
CA ALA A 430 5.11 16.25 -2.86
C ALA A 430 6.61 16.38 -3.22
N GLY A 431 7.14 17.60 -3.23
CA GLY A 431 8.56 17.88 -3.44
C GLY A 431 9.13 17.20 -4.68
N ASN A 432 10.19 16.42 -4.50
CA ASN A 432 10.82 15.58 -5.53
C ASN A 432 10.43 14.09 -5.41
N SER A 433 9.43 13.77 -4.61
CA SER A 433 8.94 12.40 -4.40
C SER A 433 7.99 11.95 -5.52
N ASN A 434 7.71 10.65 -5.58
CA ASN A 434 6.68 10.08 -6.46
C ASN A 434 5.28 10.12 -5.82
N ILE A 435 5.14 10.74 -4.64
CA ILE A 435 3.87 10.80 -3.91
C ILE A 435 3.03 11.91 -4.52
N SER A 436 1.86 11.56 -5.03
CA SER A 436 0.94 12.50 -5.67
C SER A 436 -0.52 12.11 -5.48
N VAL A 437 -1.39 13.11 -5.56
CA VAL A 437 -2.85 12.94 -5.56
C VAL A 437 -3.45 13.80 -6.66
N SER A 438 -4.53 13.32 -7.29
CA SER A 438 -5.10 13.97 -8.47
C SER A 438 -6.60 14.23 -8.33
N CYS A 439 -7.06 15.32 -8.98
CA CYS A 439 -8.46 15.71 -9.10
C CYS A 439 -8.83 15.90 -10.58
N LEU A 440 -9.90 15.25 -11.03
CA LEU A 440 -10.44 15.46 -12.37
C LEU A 440 -11.33 16.71 -12.40
N ILE A 441 -11.02 17.64 -13.28
CA ILE A 441 -11.82 18.86 -13.52
C ILE A 441 -12.58 18.69 -14.81
N ARG A 442 -13.91 18.76 -14.73
CA ARG A 442 -14.82 18.74 -15.88
C ARG A 442 -15.33 20.14 -16.15
N VAL A 443 -15.11 20.65 -17.36
CA VAL A 443 -15.62 21.96 -17.79
C VAL A 443 -16.69 21.71 -18.84
N PRO A 444 -17.99 21.88 -18.49
CA PRO A 444 -19.12 21.68 -19.42
C PRO A 444 -19.19 22.71 -20.50
#